data_1ea74f7e0145d83740a15b4625f8cedf
#
_entry.id   1ea74f7e0145d83740a15b4625f8cedf
#
_cell.length_a   1.000
_cell.length_b   1.000
_cell.length_c   1.000
_cell.angle_alpha   90.00
_cell.angle_beta   90.00
_cell.angle_gamma   90.00
#
_symmetry.space_group_name_H-M   'P 1'
#
loop_
_entity.id
_entity.type
_entity.pdbx_description
1 polymer ?
#
loop_
_entity_poly.entity_id
_entity_poly.type
_entity_poly.pdbx_seq_one_letter_code
_entity_poly.pdbx_strand_id
1 'polypeptide(L)'
;MTLANLQEVADIFTDGGTVMTALLIVAFLLYTTATASLYFVVRGNLNNSQRKEWEKWIETPENAEGRIGEIIRYTVHGKRISIKRIQRRFDEVREILIRSIDRRLIIITTLIAAAPMTGLLGTVGGMLSMFDGLAAGGGKQSMAMIASGMKEALFTTLTGLVIALPGMFMSLMVRERRNRIDSTLAQLQSAIVTTKFRKV
;
A
#
# COMPACT_ATOMS: atom_id res chain seq x y z
N MET A 1 -27.80 6.38 -5.93
CA MET A 1 -26.81 6.78 -6.93
C MET A 1 -27.55 6.72 -8.26
N THR A 2 -27.96 7.87 -8.79
CA THR A 2 -28.87 7.99 -9.94
C THR A 2 -28.09 7.81 -11.24
N LEU A 3 -28.75 7.30 -12.30
CA LEU A 3 -28.18 7.13 -13.66
C LEU A 3 -27.53 8.41 -14.21
N ALA A 4 -28.01 9.59 -13.80
CA ALA A 4 -27.44 10.89 -14.11
C ALA A 4 -25.98 11.04 -13.63
N ASN A 5 -25.67 10.55 -12.44
CA ASN A 5 -24.30 10.62 -11.87
C ASN A 5 -23.32 9.69 -12.64
N LEU A 6 -23.81 8.60 -13.24
CA LEU A 6 -22.99 7.71 -14.04
C LEU A 6 -22.68 8.31 -15.43
N GLN A 7 -23.62 9.06 -16.00
CA GLN A 7 -23.38 9.79 -17.23
C GLN A 7 -22.40 10.93 -17.05
N GLU A 8 -22.53 11.74 -15.97
CA GLU A 8 -21.55 12.78 -15.65
C GLU A 8 -20.14 12.22 -15.44
N VAL A 9 -20.01 11.07 -14.77
CA VAL A 9 -18.71 10.40 -14.60
C VAL A 9 -18.17 9.93 -15.95
N ALA A 10 -19.01 9.34 -16.82
CA ALA A 10 -18.60 8.91 -18.16
C ALA A 10 -18.15 10.10 -19.02
N ASP A 11 -18.85 11.22 -18.94
CA ASP A 11 -18.49 12.47 -19.66
C ASP A 11 -17.14 13.02 -19.18
N ILE A 12 -16.86 13.00 -17.86
CA ILE A 12 -15.55 13.38 -17.32
C ILE A 12 -14.44 12.48 -17.88
N PHE A 13 -14.71 11.19 -18.06
CA PHE A 13 -13.74 10.26 -18.63
C PHE A 13 -13.48 10.50 -20.12
N THR A 14 -14.51 10.81 -20.88
CA THR A 14 -14.37 11.13 -22.31
C THR A 14 -13.68 12.46 -22.53
N ASP A 15 -13.95 13.44 -21.69
CA ASP A 15 -13.34 14.78 -21.72
C ASP A 15 -11.85 14.80 -21.29
N GLY A 16 -11.41 13.81 -20.51
CA GLY A 16 -10.02 13.72 -20.01
C GLY A 16 -9.02 13.07 -20.97
N GLY A 17 -9.44 12.74 -22.21
CA GLY A 17 -8.56 12.24 -23.26
C GLY A 17 -7.85 10.90 -22.95
N THR A 18 -6.79 10.61 -23.69
CA THR A 18 -6.02 9.34 -23.57
C THR A 18 -5.33 9.19 -22.21
N VAL A 19 -4.96 10.29 -21.56
CA VAL A 19 -4.30 10.28 -20.24
C VAL A 19 -5.22 9.77 -19.14
N MET A 20 -6.54 9.97 -19.29
CA MET A 20 -7.51 9.47 -18.34
C MET A 20 -7.53 7.93 -18.26
N THR A 21 -7.34 7.26 -19.39
CA THR A 21 -7.22 5.79 -19.42
C THR A 21 -5.97 5.32 -18.66
N ALA A 22 -4.84 6.02 -18.79
CA ALA A 22 -3.64 5.73 -18.04
C ALA A 22 -3.85 5.92 -16.54
N LEU A 23 -4.55 6.99 -16.12
CA LEU A 23 -4.92 7.23 -14.71
C LEU A 23 -5.82 6.14 -14.13
N LEU A 24 -6.76 5.62 -14.93
CA LEU A 24 -7.59 4.45 -14.51
C LEU A 24 -6.75 3.21 -14.23
N ILE A 25 -5.79 2.92 -15.11
CA ILE A 25 -4.89 1.77 -14.93
C ILE A 25 -4.07 1.96 -13.65
N VAL A 26 -3.51 3.14 -13.43
CA VAL A 26 -2.75 3.47 -12.21
C VAL A 26 -3.63 3.35 -10.98
N ALA A 27 -4.87 3.86 -11.00
CA ALA A 27 -5.81 3.74 -9.90
C ALA A 27 -6.16 2.28 -9.59
N PHE A 28 -6.45 1.49 -10.61
CA PHE A 28 -6.76 0.07 -10.45
C PHE A 28 -5.58 -0.70 -9.83
N LEU A 29 -4.37 -0.50 -10.32
CA LEU A 29 -3.15 -1.11 -9.78
C LEU A 29 -2.87 -0.64 -8.35
N LEU A 30 -3.06 0.65 -8.06
CA LEU A 30 -2.87 1.21 -6.73
C LEU A 30 -3.83 0.58 -5.72
N TYR A 31 -5.13 0.61 -6.00
CA TYR A 31 -6.13 0.13 -5.04
C TYR A 31 -6.11 -1.38 -4.88
N THR A 32 -5.85 -2.15 -5.92
CA THR A 32 -5.69 -3.62 -5.82
C THR A 32 -4.46 -3.99 -5.00
N THR A 33 -3.30 -3.36 -5.23
CA THR A 33 -2.08 -3.63 -4.47
C THR A 33 -2.19 -3.15 -3.03
N ALA A 34 -2.81 -2.00 -2.77
CA ALA A 34 -3.02 -1.47 -1.43
C ALA A 34 -3.97 -2.35 -0.62
N THR A 35 -5.11 -2.75 -1.20
CA THR A 35 -6.09 -3.63 -0.55
C THR A 35 -5.50 -5.02 -0.29
N ALA A 36 -4.79 -5.60 -1.24
CA ALA A 36 -4.11 -6.89 -1.07
C ALA A 36 -3.04 -6.82 0.03
N SER A 37 -2.31 -5.71 0.13
CA SER A 37 -1.31 -5.49 1.18
C SER A 37 -1.95 -5.34 2.56
N LEU A 38 -3.03 -4.58 2.65
CA LEU A 38 -3.78 -4.40 3.89
C LEU A 38 -4.37 -5.74 4.37
N TYR A 39 -4.99 -6.50 3.45
CA TYR A 39 -5.53 -7.81 3.74
C TYR A 39 -4.44 -8.79 4.23
N PHE A 40 -3.28 -8.80 3.57
CA PHE A 40 -2.13 -9.64 3.96
C PHE A 40 -1.65 -9.32 5.38
N VAL A 41 -1.54 -8.03 5.72
CA VAL A 41 -1.08 -7.58 7.03
C VAL A 41 -2.12 -7.84 8.12
N VAL A 42 -3.40 -7.64 7.83
CA VAL A 42 -4.52 -7.89 8.77
C VAL A 42 -4.69 -9.39 9.04
N ARG A 43 -4.66 -10.23 8.01
CA ARG A 43 -4.83 -11.68 8.15
C ARG A 43 -3.65 -12.36 8.87
N GLY A 44 -2.51 -11.68 8.96
CA GLY A 44 -1.30 -12.19 9.64
C GLY A 44 -1.46 -12.44 11.13
N ASN A 45 -2.55 -12.02 11.75
CA ASN A 45 -2.94 -12.21 13.17
C ASN A 45 -1.78 -12.07 14.19
N LEU A 46 -0.81 -11.21 13.89
CA LEU A 46 0.26 -10.80 14.80
C LEU A 46 -0.24 -9.72 15.78
N ASN A 47 -1.56 -9.71 16.06
CA ASN A 47 -2.15 -8.75 16.96
C ASN A 47 -1.81 -9.11 18.40
N ASN A 48 -1.37 -8.14 19.16
CA ASN A 48 -0.83 -8.21 20.52
C ASN A 48 -1.85 -8.67 21.59
N SER A 49 -3.03 -9.15 21.19
CA SER A 49 -4.13 -9.48 22.11
C SER A 49 -3.84 -10.66 23.05
N GLN A 50 -2.79 -11.45 22.77
CA GLN A 50 -2.47 -12.68 23.52
C GLN A 50 -1.11 -12.64 24.24
N ARG A 51 -0.59 -11.47 24.58
CA ARG A 51 0.71 -11.34 25.24
C ARG A 51 0.81 -12.14 26.54
N LYS A 52 -0.30 -12.28 27.28
CA LYS A 52 -0.38 -13.08 28.52
C LYS A 52 -0.22 -14.59 28.28
N GLU A 53 -0.50 -15.04 27.05
CA GLU A 53 -0.40 -16.44 26.68
C GLU A 53 0.99 -16.82 26.13
N TRP A 54 1.80 -15.83 25.74
CA TRP A 54 3.14 -16.06 25.19
C TRP A 54 4.04 -16.86 26.15
N GLU A 55 3.99 -16.56 27.44
CA GLU A 55 4.78 -17.29 28.45
C GLU A 55 4.39 -18.77 28.48
N LYS A 56 3.09 -19.07 28.43
CA LYS A 56 2.60 -20.45 28.36
C LYS A 56 3.02 -21.13 27.05
N TRP A 57 2.91 -20.43 25.94
CA TRP A 57 3.32 -20.97 24.62
C TRP A 57 4.82 -21.16 24.48
N ILE A 58 5.64 -20.36 25.17
CA ILE A 58 7.09 -20.53 25.22
C ILE A 58 7.46 -21.78 26.04
N GLU A 59 6.71 -22.10 27.10
CA GLU A 59 6.92 -23.31 27.90
C GLU A 59 6.44 -24.58 27.18
N THR A 60 5.27 -24.50 26.53
CA THR A 60 4.65 -25.61 25.79
C THR A 60 4.40 -25.21 24.31
N PRO A 61 5.44 -25.26 23.46
CA PRO A 61 5.36 -24.78 22.07
C PRO A 61 4.36 -25.57 21.20
N GLU A 62 4.02 -26.80 21.59
CA GLU A 62 3.08 -27.65 20.86
C GLU A 62 1.65 -27.11 20.87
N ASN A 63 1.26 -26.44 21.96
CA ASN A 63 -0.07 -25.86 22.14
C ASN A 63 -0.20 -24.42 21.62
N ALA A 64 0.86 -23.89 21.02
CA ALA A 64 0.86 -22.54 20.49
C ALA A 64 0.11 -22.47 19.14
N GLU A 65 -0.91 -21.62 19.08
CA GLU A 65 -1.78 -21.45 17.91
C GLU A 65 -1.39 -20.23 17.07
N GLY A 66 -1.77 -20.28 15.79
CA GLY A 66 -1.60 -19.18 14.85
C GLY A 66 -0.14 -18.93 14.45
N ARG A 67 0.09 -17.80 13.80
CA ARG A 67 1.41 -17.43 13.24
C ARG A 67 2.47 -17.19 14.33
N ILE A 68 2.06 -16.66 15.48
CA ILE A 68 2.95 -16.50 16.65
C ILE A 68 3.41 -17.86 17.15
N GLY A 69 2.50 -18.84 17.21
CA GLY A 69 2.83 -20.20 17.60
C GLY A 69 3.81 -20.88 16.66
N GLU A 70 3.67 -20.67 15.34
CA GLU A 70 4.64 -21.16 14.35
C GLU A 70 6.03 -20.54 14.56
N ILE A 71 6.09 -19.23 14.82
CA ILE A 71 7.36 -18.53 15.09
C ILE A 71 8.00 -19.06 16.37
N ILE A 72 7.23 -19.25 17.43
CA ILE A 72 7.73 -19.82 18.70
C ILE A 72 8.26 -21.25 18.46
N ARG A 73 7.49 -22.12 17.80
CA ARG A 73 7.92 -23.47 17.48
C ARG A 73 9.21 -23.48 16.67
N TYR A 74 9.28 -22.69 15.60
CA TYR A 74 10.47 -22.56 14.75
C TYR A 74 11.70 -22.11 15.55
N THR A 75 11.50 -21.15 16.46
CA THR A 75 12.60 -20.52 17.19
C THR A 75 13.10 -21.39 18.36
N VAL A 76 12.19 -22.06 19.06
CA VAL A 76 12.50 -22.86 20.25
C VAL A 76 12.84 -24.32 19.89
N HIS A 77 12.55 -24.80 18.68
CA HIS A 77 12.80 -26.18 18.28
C HIS A 77 14.29 -26.53 18.23
N GLY A 78 14.71 -27.55 19.03
CA GLY A 78 16.06 -28.11 19.01
C GLY A 78 16.64 -28.44 20.39
N LYS A 79 17.52 -29.47 20.47
CA LYS A 79 18.10 -30.01 21.72
C LYS A 79 19.09 -29.07 22.43
N ARG A 80 19.70 -28.11 21.76
CA ARG A 80 20.59 -27.10 22.35
C ARG A 80 20.13 -25.69 21.97
N ILE A 81 19.44 -25.04 22.90
CA ILE A 81 18.96 -23.67 22.75
C ILE A 81 20.08 -22.72 23.20
N SER A 82 20.60 -21.92 22.26
CA SER A 82 21.56 -20.85 22.55
C SER A 82 20.94 -19.50 22.20
N ILE A 83 21.24 -18.45 22.98
CA ILE A 83 20.78 -17.07 22.74
C ILE A 83 21.08 -16.65 21.29
N LYS A 84 22.30 -16.89 20.83
CA LYS A 84 22.73 -16.57 19.44
C LYS A 84 21.87 -17.27 18.37
N ARG A 85 21.44 -18.51 18.64
CA ARG A 85 20.58 -19.26 17.71
C ARG A 85 19.15 -18.70 17.67
N ILE A 86 18.60 -18.32 18.83
CA ILE A 86 17.29 -17.69 18.93
C ILE A 86 17.32 -16.37 18.15
N GLN A 87 18.30 -15.52 18.42
CA GLN A 87 18.46 -14.24 17.73
C GLN A 87 18.51 -14.42 16.21
N ARG A 88 19.39 -15.30 15.72
CA ARG A 88 19.51 -15.56 14.29
C ARG A 88 18.21 -16.01 13.65
N ARG A 89 17.46 -16.93 14.28
CA ARG A 89 16.18 -17.41 13.75
C ARG A 89 15.11 -16.32 13.77
N PHE A 90 15.12 -15.45 14.77
CA PHE A 90 14.23 -14.29 14.80
C PHE A 90 14.58 -13.29 13.71
N ASP A 91 15.86 -13.04 13.48
CA ASP A 91 16.31 -12.14 12.41
C ASP A 91 15.89 -12.70 11.03
N GLU A 92 16.01 -14.00 10.81
CA GLU A 92 15.54 -14.68 9.59
C GLU A 92 14.02 -14.48 9.38
N VAL A 93 13.21 -14.76 10.40
CA VAL A 93 11.75 -14.58 10.34
C VAL A 93 11.36 -13.13 10.15
N ARG A 94 11.99 -12.22 10.91
CA ARG A 94 11.77 -10.79 10.83
C ARG A 94 12.10 -10.26 9.44
N GLU A 95 13.24 -10.65 8.90
CA GLU A 95 13.68 -10.24 7.56
C GLU A 95 12.67 -10.68 6.49
N ILE A 96 12.23 -11.92 6.51
CA ILE A 96 11.26 -12.45 5.53
C ILE A 96 9.94 -11.69 5.61
N LEU A 97 9.38 -11.50 6.81
CA LEU A 97 8.08 -10.88 7.01
C LEU A 97 8.11 -9.38 6.67
N ILE A 98 9.08 -8.65 7.22
CA ILE A 98 9.17 -7.21 7.05
C ILE A 98 9.56 -6.85 5.62
N ARG A 99 10.52 -7.55 5.02
CA ARG A 99 10.93 -7.33 3.62
C ARG A 99 9.76 -7.55 2.64
N SER A 100 8.91 -8.55 2.89
CA SER A 100 7.72 -8.78 2.07
C SER A 100 6.74 -7.60 2.12
N ILE A 101 6.53 -7.00 3.29
CA ILE A 101 5.65 -5.84 3.46
C ILE A 101 6.29 -4.58 2.86
N ASP A 102 7.58 -4.37 3.11
CA ASP A 102 8.32 -3.20 2.62
C ASP A 102 8.34 -3.17 1.08
N ARG A 103 8.53 -4.32 0.41
CA ARG A 103 8.44 -4.41 -1.06
C ARG A 103 7.08 -3.98 -1.59
N ARG A 104 5.98 -4.37 -0.92
CA ARG A 104 4.63 -3.93 -1.29
C ARG A 104 4.41 -2.45 -1.05
N LEU A 105 4.94 -1.92 0.06
CA LEU A 105 4.88 -0.48 0.36
C LEU A 105 5.62 0.36 -0.68
N ILE A 106 6.77 -0.10 -1.18
CA ILE A 106 7.48 0.58 -2.26
C ILE A 106 6.60 0.69 -3.51
N ILE A 107 5.95 -0.40 -3.93
CA ILE A 107 5.06 -0.39 -5.09
C ILE A 107 3.89 0.60 -4.88
N ILE A 108 3.25 0.55 -3.71
CA ILE A 108 2.12 1.44 -3.39
C ILE A 108 2.57 2.90 -3.42
N THR A 109 3.69 3.25 -2.77
CA THR A 109 4.18 4.63 -2.73
C THR A 109 4.62 5.14 -4.10
N THR A 110 5.18 4.27 -4.94
CA THR A 110 5.51 4.62 -6.34
C THR A 110 4.26 4.91 -7.15
N LEU A 111 3.20 4.11 -7.03
CA LEU A 111 1.93 4.34 -7.72
C LEU A 111 1.21 5.61 -7.22
N ILE A 112 1.29 5.91 -5.91
CA ILE A 112 0.77 7.16 -5.34
C ILE A 112 1.47 8.38 -5.95
N ALA A 113 2.79 8.31 -6.12
CA ALA A 113 3.54 9.39 -6.74
C ALA A 113 3.28 9.49 -8.26
N ALA A 114 3.10 8.35 -8.93
CA ALA A 114 2.84 8.30 -10.36
C ALA A 114 1.49 8.92 -10.74
N ALA A 115 0.45 8.81 -9.91
CA ALA A 115 -0.89 9.32 -10.25
C ALA A 115 -0.93 10.84 -10.50
N PRO A 116 -0.42 11.73 -9.62
CA PRO A 116 -0.36 13.16 -9.92
C PRO A 116 0.58 13.50 -11.06
N MET A 117 1.69 12.75 -11.23
CA MET A 117 2.62 12.97 -12.35
C MET A 117 1.96 12.65 -13.71
N THR A 118 1.16 11.59 -13.75
CA THR A 118 0.36 11.26 -14.93
C THR A 118 -0.71 12.33 -15.18
N GLY A 119 -1.34 12.86 -14.11
CA GLY A 119 -2.25 14.00 -14.21
C GLY A 119 -1.58 15.25 -14.79
N LEU A 120 -0.35 15.54 -14.35
CA LEU A 120 0.45 16.64 -14.88
C LEU A 120 0.79 16.44 -16.38
N LEU A 121 1.06 15.21 -16.81
CA LEU A 121 1.24 14.90 -18.23
C LEU A 121 -0.01 15.25 -19.04
N GLY A 122 -1.20 15.05 -18.46
CA GLY A 122 -2.46 15.46 -19.09
C GLY A 122 -2.58 16.97 -19.27
N THR A 123 -2.01 17.79 -18.37
CA THR A 123 -2.00 19.25 -18.58
C THR A 123 -1.15 19.64 -19.78
N VAL A 124 -0.03 18.98 -20.00
CA VAL A 124 0.81 19.22 -21.16
C VAL A 124 0.06 18.84 -22.44
N GLY A 125 -0.61 17.69 -22.48
CA GLY A 125 -1.45 17.26 -23.58
C GLY A 125 -2.58 18.25 -23.89
N GLY A 126 -3.32 18.67 -22.86
CA GLY A 126 -4.40 19.65 -22.99
C GLY A 126 -3.92 21.03 -23.48
N MET A 127 -2.73 21.49 -23.04
CA MET A 127 -2.13 22.72 -23.57
C MET A 127 -1.72 22.58 -25.04
N LEU A 128 -1.19 21.44 -25.46
CA LEU A 128 -0.88 21.20 -26.88
C LEU A 128 -2.14 21.29 -27.75
N SER A 129 -3.23 20.61 -27.31
CA SER A 129 -4.53 20.69 -28.00
C SER A 129 -5.07 22.12 -28.07
N MET A 130 -4.83 22.92 -27.00
CA MET A 130 -5.19 24.33 -27.00
C MET A 130 -4.39 25.15 -28.04
N PHE A 131 -3.08 24.93 -28.18
CA PHE A 131 -2.24 25.58 -29.15
C PHE A 131 -2.62 25.18 -30.59
N ASP A 132 -2.99 23.93 -30.84
CA ASP A 132 -3.50 23.48 -32.14
C ASP A 132 -4.80 24.22 -32.50
N GLY A 133 -5.68 24.45 -31.53
CA GLY A 133 -6.88 25.28 -31.71
C GLY A 133 -6.58 26.72 -32.03
N LEU A 134 -5.57 27.32 -31.42
CA LEU A 134 -5.11 28.68 -31.74
C LEU A 134 -4.51 28.77 -33.17
N ALA A 135 -3.72 27.81 -33.57
CA ALA A 135 -3.08 27.76 -34.89
C ALA A 135 -4.08 27.57 -36.04
N ALA A 136 -5.24 26.96 -35.77
CA ALA A 136 -6.32 26.77 -36.76
C ALA A 136 -7.02 28.07 -37.22
N GLY A 137 -6.66 29.24 -36.67
CA GLY A 137 -6.94 30.55 -37.32
C GLY A 137 -8.32 31.13 -37.06
N GLY A 138 -8.87 31.05 -35.87
CA GLY A 138 -10.05 31.85 -35.45
C GLY A 138 -11.40 31.30 -35.95
N GLY A 139 -12.41 31.45 -35.08
CA GLY A 139 -13.77 31.02 -35.33
C GLY A 139 -14.33 30.16 -34.15
N LYS A 140 -15.61 29.81 -34.26
CA LYS A 140 -16.28 29.01 -33.20
C LYS A 140 -15.61 27.65 -32.93
N GLN A 141 -15.03 27.03 -33.95
CA GLN A 141 -14.37 25.72 -33.84
C GLN A 141 -13.03 25.83 -33.12
N SER A 142 -12.24 26.86 -33.35
CA SER A 142 -11.01 27.16 -32.62
C SER A 142 -11.27 27.43 -31.16
N MET A 143 -12.30 28.22 -30.81
CA MET A 143 -12.71 28.45 -29.43
C MET A 143 -13.16 27.18 -28.71
N ALA A 144 -13.85 26.27 -29.39
CA ALA A 144 -14.25 24.98 -28.84
C ALA A 144 -13.03 24.08 -28.52
N MET A 145 -12.03 24.03 -29.41
CA MET A 145 -10.78 23.29 -29.20
C MET A 145 -9.98 23.84 -28.00
N ILE A 146 -9.89 25.16 -27.88
CA ILE A 146 -9.23 25.82 -26.76
C ILE A 146 -9.92 25.46 -25.44
N ALA A 147 -11.25 25.57 -25.39
CA ALA A 147 -12.03 25.23 -24.21
C ALA A 147 -11.90 23.73 -23.82
N SER A 148 -11.89 22.84 -24.82
CA SER A 148 -11.69 21.39 -24.61
C SER A 148 -10.30 21.08 -24.06
N GLY A 149 -9.24 21.65 -24.62
CA GLY A 149 -7.86 21.46 -24.16
C GLY A 149 -7.66 21.94 -22.69
N MET A 150 -8.24 23.10 -22.36
CA MET A 150 -8.22 23.61 -20.97
C MET A 150 -8.97 22.67 -20.03
N LYS A 151 -10.14 22.18 -20.43
CA LYS A 151 -10.95 21.25 -19.66
C LYS A 151 -10.18 19.93 -19.40
N GLU A 152 -9.59 19.35 -20.44
CA GLU A 152 -8.75 18.16 -20.36
C GLU A 152 -7.60 18.33 -19.35
N ALA A 153 -6.86 19.44 -19.43
CA ALA A 153 -5.75 19.75 -18.55
C ALA A 153 -6.17 19.81 -17.07
N LEU A 154 -7.28 20.47 -16.77
CA LEU A 154 -7.77 20.61 -15.40
C LEU A 154 -8.28 19.28 -14.82
N PHE A 155 -9.06 18.53 -15.60
CA PHE A 155 -9.66 17.28 -15.13
C PHE A 155 -8.63 16.18 -14.88
N THR A 156 -7.62 16.05 -15.74
CA THR A 156 -6.56 15.04 -15.57
C THR A 156 -5.76 15.27 -14.29
N THR A 157 -5.41 16.51 -13.99
CA THR A 157 -4.68 16.85 -12.75
C THR A 157 -5.54 16.62 -11.52
N LEU A 158 -6.79 17.08 -11.53
CA LEU A 158 -7.73 16.86 -10.43
C LEU A 158 -7.90 15.36 -10.16
N THR A 159 -8.11 14.57 -11.19
CA THR A 159 -8.27 13.12 -11.08
C THR A 159 -7.04 12.44 -10.51
N GLY A 160 -5.84 12.84 -10.97
CA GLY A 160 -4.58 12.31 -10.43
C GLY A 160 -4.42 12.56 -8.91
N LEU A 161 -4.80 13.74 -8.44
CA LEU A 161 -4.79 14.08 -7.01
C LEU A 161 -5.86 13.31 -6.22
N VAL A 162 -7.08 13.19 -6.75
CA VAL A 162 -8.18 12.43 -6.12
C VAL A 162 -7.82 10.96 -5.98
N ILE A 163 -7.10 10.37 -6.92
CA ILE A 163 -6.61 8.99 -6.84
C ILE A 163 -5.50 8.85 -5.77
N ALA A 164 -4.58 9.82 -5.70
CA ALA A 164 -3.43 9.74 -4.81
C ALA A 164 -3.81 9.86 -3.33
N LEU A 165 -4.77 10.72 -2.97
CA LEU A 165 -5.13 11.01 -1.59
C LEU A 165 -5.58 9.77 -0.80
N PRO A 166 -6.59 8.98 -1.22
CA PRO A 166 -6.98 7.78 -0.49
C PRO A 166 -5.87 6.72 -0.48
N GLY A 167 -5.09 6.61 -1.57
CA GLY A 167 -3.92 5.75 -1.66
C GLY A 167 -2.88 6.06 -0.57
N MET A 168 -2.64 7.34 -0.30
CA MET A 168 -1.75 7.79 0.77
C MET A 168 -2.24 7.32 2.14
N PHE A 169 -3.53 7.48 2.46
CA PHE A 169 -4.10 6.98 3.71
C PHE A 169 -3.96 5.46 3.85
N MET A 170 -4.21 4.70 2.78
CA MET A 170 -4.01 3.26 2.79
C MET A 170 -2.55 2.87 3.03
N SER A 171 -1.60 3.58 2.42
CA SER A 171 -0.17 3.35 2.63
C SER A 171 0.26 3.60 4.07
N LEU A 172 -0.26 4.65 4.70
CA LEU A 172 -0.02 4.96 6.12
C LEU A 172 -0.55 3.85 7.03
N MET A 173 -1.75 3.33 6.77
CA MET A 173 -2.31 2.21 7.51
C MET A 173 -1.44 0.94 7.40
N VAL A 174 -0.96 0.61 6.20
CA VAL A 174 -0.06 -0.53 6.00
C VAL A 174 1.26 -0.32 6.73
N ARG A 175 1.83 0.89 6.68
CA ARG A 175 3.07 1.25 7.38
C ARG A 175 2.93 1.16 8.90
N GLU A 176 1.82 1.64 9.44
CA GLU A 176 1.54 1.53 10.87
C GLU A 176 1.44 0.07 11.32
N ARG A 177 0.72 -0.76 10.57
CA ARG A 177 0.61 -2.20 10.83
C ARG A 177 1.96 -2.91 10.73
N ARG A 178 2.77 -2.57 9.74
CA ARG A 178 4.14 -3.07 9.59
C ARG A 178 4.99 -2.77 10.82
N ASN A 179 4.93 -1.54 11.33
CA ASN A 179 5.68 -1.13 12.52
C ASN A 179 5.19 -1.87 13.79
N ARG A 180 3.89 -2.11 13.90
CA ARG A 180 3.32 -2.92 14.99
C ARG A 180 3.82 -4.37 14.93
N ILE A 181 3.86 -4.98 13.75
CA ILE A 181 4.41 -6.32 13.56
C ILE A 181 5.87 -6.37 14.00
N ASP A 182 6.68 -5.41 13.59
CA ASP A 182 8.09 -5.32 13.92
C ASP A 182 8.31 -5.20 15.45
N SER A 183 7.55 -4.34 16.11
CA SER A 183 7.59 -4.19 17.57
C SER A 183 7.12 -5.44 18.30
N THR A 184 6.10 -6.13 17.79
CA THR A 184 5.60 -7.39 18.35
C THR A 184 6.65 -8.50 18.27
N LEU A 185 7.32 -8.62 17.15
CA LEU A 185 8.43 -9.58 16.98
C LEU A 185 9.60 -9.30 17.93
N ALA A 186 9.98 -8.03 18.11
CA ALA A 186 11.02 -7.65 19.05
C ALA A 186 10.65 -7.98 20.51
N GLN A 187 9.39 -7.74 20.89
CA GLN A 187 8.87 -8.09 22.22
C GLN A 187 8.83 -9.60 22.42
N LEU A 188 8.40 -10.37 21.42
CA LEU A 188 8.36 -11.83 21.47
C LEU A 188 9.77 -12.41 21.63
N GLN A 189 10.74 -11.88 20.88
CA GLN A 189 12.16 -12.26 21.02
C GLN A 189 12.67 -12.05 22.44
N SER A 190 12.40 -10.87 23.02
CA SER A 190 12.78 -10.54 24.39
C SER A 190 12.11 -11.48 25.40
N ALA A 191 10.82 -11.76 25.23
CA ALA A 191 10.08 -12.68 26.10
C ALA A 191 10.66 -14.10 26.08
N ILE A 192 11.00 -14.64 24.89
CA ILE A 192 11.60 -15.97 24.78
C ILE A 192 12.97 -16.04 25.45
N VAL A 193 13.81 -15.03 25.21
CA VAL A 193 15.14 -14.97 25.84
C VAL A 193 15.01 -14.90 27.35
N THR A 194 14.14 -14.04 27.88
CA THR A 194 13.93 -13.90 29.32
C THR A 194 13.36 -15.18 29.94
N THR A 195 12.35 -15.80 29.35
CA THR A 195 11.70 -17.01 29.90
C THR A 195 12.65 -18.22 29.90
N LYS A 196 13.42 -18.41 28.81
CA LYS A 196 14.31 -19.58 28.68
C LYS A 196 15.64 -19.44 29.44
N PHE A 197 16.13 -18.22 29.67
CA PHE A 197 17.45 -17.99 30.28
C PHE A 197 17.37 -17.34 31.68
N ARG A 198 16.20 -16.90 32.15
CA ARG A 198 15.99 -16.42 33.54
C ARG A 198 16.03 -17.52 34.56
N LYS A 199 15.90 -18.78 34.16
CA LYS A 199 15.94 -19.96 35.05
C LYS A 199 17.36 -20.50 35.26
N VAL A 200 18.40 -19.76 34.84
CA VAL A 200 19.80 -20.00 35.18
C VAL A 200 20.28 -18.85 36.06
#